data_4c871e8f5bac0cbbf00cb60a88f9dbff
#
_entry.id   4c871e8f5bac0cbbf00cb60a88f9dbff
#
_cell.length_a   1.000
_cell.length_b   1.000
_cell.length_c   1.000
_cell.angle_alpha   90.00
_cell.angle_beta   90.00
_cell.angle_gamma   90.00
#
_symmetry.space_group_name_H-M   'P 1'
#
loop_
_entity.id
_entity.type
_entity.pdbx_description
1 polymer ?
#
loop_
_entity_poly.entity_id
_entity_poly.type
_entity_poly.pdbx_seq_one_letter_code
_entity_poly.pdbx_strand_id
1 'polypeptide(L)'
;MSVEDEIELVPNTYSIASLLLQHKEAVLELQSLAPPPTTPDPYCKYDDLFYLRYILSFGNAKKSKEAVEWAFNFRSDSKFQRIAEICTGADSEAKILDMSVVKESKKWQVADKLENVFTVETGGGVAVLIRAGMCDSSTMFDRVTQADMWDMNLLQREASFQECDQLTRESGMLCKNTMFLDMADAKLSSMMDSRQSKSHSEMSAIASKVYPQLMDKFCILNAPSWMGWLMALFSKFASKRSMEKVELFTSNDALWSSEWAKKRLVRKNFPHFLGGEIPPEKISDSLTGKLLQKSPIPEVTISARSKEMIDIVIPVKGKWTVDYIVAVLARGIEFSARFLPDNSSDSDSSRVAAGVVMLRESGKVKAEEGPAKGTWTIDAQGSGVVRVEFDNGYSMLRSKTVKYSFDLNTLDRIAADVVAGVADVNVSV
;
A
#
# COMPACT_ATOMS: atom_id res chain seq x y z
N MET A 1 20.33 9.68 35.78
CA MET A 1 19.73 8.79 34.77
C MET A 1 18.25 8.78 35.07
N SER A 2 17.43 9.34 34.22
CA SER A 2 15.98 9.34 34.42
C SER A 2 15.43 7.96 34.08
N VAL A 3 14.39 7.52 34.78
CA VAL A 3 13.68 6.24 34.56
C VAL A 3 13.20 6.09 33.10
N GLU A 4 13.20 7.19 32.31
CA GLU A 4 12.86 7.21 30.89
C GLU A 4 13.91 6.54 29.99
N ASP A 5 15.17 6.44 30.43
CA ASP A 5 16.26 5.86 29.61
C ASP A 5 16.33 4.33 29.69
N GLU A 6 15.76 3.70 30.72
CA GLU A 6 15.81 2.25 30.89
C GLU A 6 14.71 1.47 30.11
N ILE A 7 13.62 2.16 29.72
CA ILE A 7 12.45 1.52 29.08
C ILE A 7 12.70 1.20 27.59
N GLU A 8 13.73 1.80 27.00
CA GLU A 8 13.98 1.73 25.54
C GLU A 8 14.73 0.47 25.08
N LEU A 9 15.28 -0.29 26.00
CA LEU A 9 16.37 -1.21 25.64
C LEU A 9 15.98 -2.53 24.99
N VAL A 10 14.80 -3.11 25.21
CA VAL A 10 14.34 -4.31 24.45
C VAL A 10 12.82 -4.49 24.54
N PRO A 11 12.02 -3.77 23.74
CA PRO A 11 10.55 -3.77 23.84
C PRO A 11 9.89 -5.16 23.78
N ASN A 12 10.47 -6.09 23.03
CA ASN A 12 9.89 -7.42 22.84
C ASN A 12 10.26 -8.42 23.95
N THR A 13 11.05 -8.06 24.95
CA THR A 13 11.39 -8.93 26.07
C THR A 13 10.55 -8.64 27.32
N TYR A 14 9.71 -7.60 27.33
CA TYR A 14 8.87 -7.28 28.47
C TYR A 14 7.52 -8.01 28.38
N SER A 15 7.16 -8.74 29.45
CA SER A 15 5.81 -9.29 29.56
C SER A 15 4.79 -8.15 29.74
N ILE A 16 3.61 -8.29 29.16
CA ILE A 16 2.52 -7.32 29.32
C ILE A 16 2.13 -7.16 30.80
N ALA A 17 2.11 -8.26 31.56
CA ALA A 17 1.81 -8.21 32.99
C ALA A 17 2.81 -7.34 33.76
N SER A 18 4.12 -7.47 33.47
CA SER A 18 5.17 -6.65 34.09
C SER A 18 5.05 -5.18 33.70
N LEU A 19 4.83 -4.89 32.42
CA LEU A 19 4.65 -3.52 31.91
C LEU A 19 3.40 -2.86 32.51
N LEU A 20 2.27 -3.56 32.58
CA LEU A 20 1.06 -3.02 33.21
C LEU A 20 1.25 -2.77 34.70
N LEU A 21 1.99 -3.63 35.41
CA LEU A 21 2.30 -3.38 36.81
C LEU A 21 3.17 -2.12 36.97
N GLN A 22 4.21 -1.97 36.14
CA GLN A 22 5.14 -0.83 36.19
C GLN A 22 4.44 0.51 35.84
N HIS A 23 3.50 0.50 34.90
CA HIS A 23 2.83 1.70 34.38
C HIS A 23 1.38 1.87 34.84
N LYS A 24 0.95 1.11 35.88
CA LYS A 24 -0.45 1.05 36.32
C LYS A 24 -1.08 2.41 36.55
N GLU A 25 -0.40 3.27 37.31
CA GLU A 25 -0.93 4.59 37.66
C GLU A 25 -1.09 5.49 36.40
N ALA A 26 -0.10 5.47 35.49
CA ALA A 26 -0.15 6.24 34.27
C ALA A 26 -1.25 5.74 33.31
N VAL A 27 -1.49 4.43 33.26
CA VAL A 27 -2.59 3.84 32.46
C VAL A 27 -3.93 4.29 33.01
N LEU A 28 -4.17 4.21 34.33
CA LEU A 28 -5.40 4.64 34.99
C LEU A 28 -5.63 6.15 34.83
N GLU A 29 -4.58 6.96 34.98
CA GLU A 29 -4.66 8.40 34.73
C GLU A 29 -5.09 8.67 33.28
N LEU A 30 -4.49 8.00 32.30
CA LEU A 30 -4.82 8.20 30.88
C LEU A 30 -6.26 7.78 30.55
N GLN A 31 -6.74 6.67 31.12
CA GLN A 31 -8.15 6.24 31.00
C GLN A 31 -9.12 7.30 31.54
N SER A 32 -8.76 7.95 32.64
CA SER A 32 -9.55 9.03 33.22
C SER A 32 -9.54 10.31 32.35
N LEU A 33 -8.38 10.64 31.75
CA LEU A 33 -8.21 11.84 30.90
C LEU A 33 -8.81 11.69 29.50
N ALA A 34 -8.84 10.48 28.97
CA ALA A 34 -9.36 10.15 27.65
C ALA A 34 -10.16 8.83 27.73
N PRO A 35 -11.37 8.87 28.33
CA PRO A 35 -12.20 7.68 28.46
C PRO A 35 -12.59 7.13 27.07
N PRO A 36 -12.79 5.81 26.95
CA PRO A 36 -13.16 5.19 25.67
C PRO A 36 -14.54 5.72 25.22
N PRO A 37 -14.77 5.78 23.89
CA PRO A 37 -16.06 6.15 23.33
C PRO A 37 -17.18 5.24 23.84
N THR A 38 -18.39 5.75 23.95
CA THR A 38 -19.58 4.97 24.32
C THR A 38 -19.92 3.89 23.29
N THR A 39 -19.64 4.17 22.00
CA THR A 39 -19.75 3.19 20.92
C THR A 39 -18.42 2.41 20.85
N PRO A 40 -18.42 1.10 21.11
CA PRO A 40 -17.21 0.30 21.03
C PRO A 40 -16.71 0.18 19.58
N ASP A 41 -15.40 0.15 19.43
CA ASP A 41 -14.77 -0.24 18.16
C ASP A 41 -14.78 -1.77 18.05
N PRO A 42 -15.45 -2.38 17.05
CA PRO A 42 -15.51 -3.83 16.93
C PRO A 42 -14.15 -4.46 16.58
N TYR A 43 -13.20 -3.66 16.12
CA TYR A 43 -11.87 -4.09 15.64
C TYR A 43 -10.72 -3.68 16.55
N CYS A 44 -10.99 -3.00 17.67
CA CYS A 44 -9.97 -2.62 18.64
C CYS A 44 -10.52 -2.59 20.07
N LYS A 45 -9.88 -3.30 20.97
CA LYS A 45 -10.24 -3.28 22.38
C LYS A 45 -9.55 -2.11 23.08
N TYR A 46 -10.33 -1.17 23.61
CA TYR A 46 -9.84 -0.03 24.39
C TYR A 46 -9.63 -0.39 25.86
N ASP A 47 -8.80 -1.42 26.10
CA ASP A 47 -8.44 -1.95 27.41
C ASP A 47 -7.08 -1.41 27.90
N ASP A 48 -6.59 -1.94 29.02
CA ASP A 48 -5.32 -1.54 29.62
C ASP A 48 -4.13 -1.68 28.66
N LEU A 49 -4.14 -2.69 27.78
CA LEU A 49 -3.08 -2.88 26.78
C LEU A 49 -3.09 -1.75 25.73
N PHE A 50 -4.27 -1.31 25.31
CA PHE A 50 -4.40 -0.17 24.39
C PHE A 50 -3.76 1.07 25.01
N TYR A 51 -4.14 1.45 26.22
CA TYR A 51 -3.62 2.61 26.91
C TYR A 51 -2.12 2.47 27.25
N LEU A 52 -1.67 1.28 27.63
CA LEU A 52 -0.26 1.00 27.87
C LEU A 52 0.60 1.32 26.64
N ARG A 53 0.17 0.97 25.43
CA ARG A 53 0.89 1.27 24.19
C ARG A 53 1.12 2.78 24.01
N TYR A 54 0.16 3.61 24.43
CA TYR A 54 0.30 5.07 24.41
C TYR A 54 1.27 5.57 25.48
N ILE A 55 1.18 5.05 26.70
CA ILE A 55 2.13 5.41 27.78
C ILE A 55 3.56 5.08 27.35
N LEU A 56 3.79 3.88 26.81
CA LEU A 56 5.10 3.45 26.30
C LEU A 56 5.60 4.31 25.12
N SER A 57 4.69 4.92 24.35
CA SER A 57 5.05 5.74 23.19
C SER A 57 5.29 7.20 23.53
N PHE A 58 4.56 7.76 24.46
CA PHE A 58 4.56 9.21 24.78
C PHE A 58 5.10 9.53 26.18
N GLY A 59 5.38 8.51 27.00
CA GLY A 59 6.03 8.60 28.30
C GLY A 59 5.09 8.83 29.48
N ASN A 60 3.97 9.56 29.33
CA ASN A 60 3.01 9.79 30.42
C ASN A 60 1.60 10.08 29.90
N ALA A 61 0.60 10.08 30.81
CA ALA A 61 -0.81 10.24 30.50
C ALA A 61 -1.12 11.57 29.81
N LYS A 62 -0.58 12.68 30.28
CA LYS A 62 -0.85 14.02 29.72
C LYS A 62 -0.36 14.17 28.28
N LYS A 63 0.85 13.65 27.96
CA LYS A 63 1.40 13.65 26.60
C LYS A 63 0.65 12.68 25.67
N SER A 64 0.09 11.62 26.23
CA SER A 64 -0.64 10.59 25.47
C SER A 64 -2.06 10.98 25.10
N LYS A 65 -2.70 11.85 25.89
CA LYS A 65 -4.13 12.19 25.80
C LYS A 65 -4.56 12.58 24.38
N GLU A 66 -3.90 13.59 23.80
CA GLU A 66 -4.25 14.09 22.45
C GLU A 66 -4.18 12.98 21.39
N ALA A 67 -3.16 12.12 21.47
CA ALA A 67 -2.99 11.03 20.52
C ALA A 67 -4.09 9.96 20.67
N VAL A 68 -4.50 9.65 21.90
CA VAL A 68 -5.61 8.73 22.18
C VAL A 68 -6.93 9.26 21.64
N GLU A 69 -7.28 10.53 21.97
CA GLU A 69 -8.51 11.18 21.49
C GLU A 69 -8.55 11.25 19.96
N TRP A 70 -7.40 11.57 19.35
CA TRP A 70 -7.28 11.58 17.89
C TRP A 70 -7.48 10.19 17.29
N ALA A 71 -6.91 9.14 17.91
CA ALA A 71 -7.08 7.77 17.48
C ALA A 71 -8.53 7.29 17.57
N PHE A 72 -9.25 7.63 18.65
CA PHE A 72 -10.67 7.33 18.76
C PHE A 72 -11.49 7.92 17.61
N ASN A 73 -11.26 9.20 17.30
CA ASN A 73 -11.93 9.89 16.21
C ASN A 73 -11.57 9.28 14.84
N PHE A 74 -10.30 8.97 14.62
CA PHE A 74 -9.84 8.37 13.36
C PHE A 74 -10.40 6.97 13.17
N ARG A 75 -10.39 6.14 14.21
CA ARG A 75 -10.91 4.77 14.17
C ARG A 75 -12.43 4.69 14.04
N SER A 76 -13.17 5.73 14.45
CA SER A 76 -14.62 5.81 14.25
C SER A 76 -15.04 6.21 12.83
N ASP A 77 -14.13 6.63 11.98
CA ASP A 77 -14.40 6.97 10.58
C ASP A 77 -14.83 5.75 9.77
N SER A 78 -15.89 5.88 8.98
CA SER A 78 -16.49 4.75 8.25
C SER A 78 -15.54 4.11 7.21
N LYS A 79 -14.67 4.92 6.59
CA LYS A 79 -13.67 4.41 5.66
C LYS A 79 -12.62 3.58 6.40
N PHE A 80 -12.19 4.05 7.58
CA PHE A 80 -11.27 3.30 8.42
C PHE A 80 -11.90 1.99 8.91
N GLN A 81 -13.14 2.03 9.40
CA GLN A 81 -13.87 0.85 9.88
C GLN A 81 -13.96 -0.24 8.80
N ARG A 82 -14.20 0.14 7.54
CA ARG A 82 -14.18 -0.80 6.42
C ARG A 82 -12.81 -1.47 6.22
N ILE A 83 -11.73 -0.72 6.37
CA ILE A 83 -10.37 -1.28 6.28
C ILE A 83 -10.10 -2.22 7.46
N ALA A 84 -10.47 -1.84 8.67
CA ALA A 84 -10.30 -2.66 9.85
C ALA A 84 -11.10 -3.97 9.76
N GLU A 85 -12.31 -3.94 9.20
CA GLU A 85 -13.12 -5.14 8.90
C GLU A 85 -12.40 -6.12 7.98
N ILE A 86 -11.80 -5.62 6.89
CA ILE A 86 -11.03 -6.43 5.95
C ILE A 86 -9.83 -7.08 6.63
N CYS A 87 -9.16 -6.36 7.54
CA CYS A 87 -7.97 -6.84 8.24
C CYS A 87 -8.27 -7.80 9.40
N THR A 88 -9.54 -8.07 9.72
CA THR A 88 -9.91 -8.84 10.91
C THR A 88 -10.55 -10.17 10.51
N GLY A 89 -10.25 -11.22 11.30
CA GLY A 89 -10.79 -12.56 11.12
C GLY A 89 -9.88 -13.52 10.37
N ALA A 90 -10.21 -14.80 10.41
CA ALA A 90 -9.39 -15.87 9.83
C ALA A 90 -9.24 -15.79 8.30
N ASP A 91 -10.16 -15.11 7.62
CA ASP A 91 -10.19 -14.90 6.17
C ASP A 91 -9.59 -13.53 5.74
N SER A 92 -8.99 -12.80 6.68
CA SER A 92 -8.44 -11.45 6.42
C SER A 92 -7.41 -11.43 5.31
N GLU A 93 -6.52 -12.40 5.25
CA GLU A 93 -5.50 -12.48 4.20
C GLU A 93 -6.13 -12.62 2.81
N ALA A 94 -7.11 -13.50 2.65
CA ALA A 94 -7.84 -13.66 1.38
C ALA A 94 -8.58 -12.38 0.98
N LYS A 95 -9.25 -11.70 1.91
CA LYS A 95 -9.92 -10.42 1.68
C LYS A 95 -8.95 -9.32 1.24
N ILE A 96 -7.78 -9.23 1.90
CA ILE A 96 -6.72 -8.28 1.54
C ILE A 96 -6.21 -8.55 0.12
N LEU A 97 -5.92 -9.80 -0.20
CA LEU A 97 -5.42 -10.20 -1.52
C LEU A 97 -6.45 -9.97 -2.64
N ASP A 98 -7.73 -10.01 -2.32
CA ASP A 98 -8.81 -9.77 -3.29
C ASP A 98 -9.02 -8.27 -3.62
N MET A 99 -8.53 -7.35 -2.80
CA MET A 99 -8.67 -5.93 -3.06
C MET A 99 -7.99 -5.49 -4.36
N SER A 100 -8.69 -4.73 -5.19
CA SER A 100 -8.18 -4.26 -6.48
C SER A 100 -6.87 -3.48 -6.37
N VAL A 101 -6.72 -2.63 -5.33
CA VAL A 101 -5.49 -1.89 -5.08
C VAL A 101 -4.31 -2.80 -4.74
N VAL A 102 -4.56 -3.89 -4.01
CA VAL A 102 -3.52 -4.88 -3.66
C VAL A 102 -3.13 -5.68 -4.90
N LYS A 103 -4.12 -6.15 -5.68
CA LYS A 103 -3.88 -6.85 -6.95
C LYS A 103 -3.07 -6.00 -7.92
N GLU A 104 -3.39 -4.71 -8.03
CA GLU A 104 -2.63 -3.80 -8.89
C GLU A 104 -1.23 -3.53 -8.35
N SER A 105 -1.08 -3.22 -7.06
CA SER A 105 0.23 -2.93 -6.47
C SER A 105 1.19 -4.13 -6.52
N LYS A 106 0.70 -5.36 -6.34
CA LYS A 106 1.52 -6.59 -6.43
C LYS A 106 2.16 -6.81 -7.81
N LYS A 107 1.61 -6.23 -8.87
CA LYS A 107 2.23 -6.27 -10.22
C LYS A 107 3.53 -5.47 -10.29
N TRP A 108 3.73 -4.52 -9.36
CA TRP A 108 4.81 -3.53 -9.43
C TRP A 108 5.68 -3.46 -8.19
N GLN A 109 5.21 -4.02 -7.09
CA GLN A 109 5.91 -4.00 -5.82
C GLN A 109 6.16 -5.41 -5.30
N VAL A 110 7.42 -5.76 -5.13
CA VAL A 110 7.85 -7.04 -4.51
C VAL A 110 7.87 -6.86 -3.01
N ALA A 111 6.79 -7.25 -2.36
CA ALA A 111 6.65 -7.23 -0.92
C ALA A 111 5.90 -8.47 -0.44
N ASP A 112 6.39 -9.09 0.64
CA ASP A 112 5.72 -10.24 1.23
C ASP A 112 5.94 -10.30 2.74
N LYS A 113 5.03 -10.99 3.43
CA LYS A 113 5.16 -11.32 4.83
C LYS A 113 6.12 -12.49 4.97
N LEU A 114 7.07 -12.36 5.90
CA LEU A 114 7.95 -13.46 6.29
C LEU A 114 7.41 -14.11 7.56
N GLU A 115 7.21 -15.42 7.52
CA GLU A 115 6.66 -16.16 8.65
C GLU A 115 7.75 -16.74 9.56
N ASN A 116 7.46 -16.76 10.86
CA ASN A 116 8.29 -17.42 11.88
C ASN A 116 9.77 -16.99 11.88
N VAL A 117 10.07 -15.76 11.50
CA VAL A 117 11.45 -15.25 11.42
C VAL A 117 12.02 -14.82 12.77
N PHE A 118 11.21 -14.76 13.82
CA PHE A 118 11.64 -14.36 15.14
C PHE A 118 11.80 -15.57 16.07
N THR A 119 12.70 -15.44 17.06
CA THR A 119 12.83 -16.45 18.12
C THR A 119 11.63 -16.41 19.07
N VAL A 120 11.31 -17.55 19.68
CA VAL A 120 10.24 -17.65 20.69
C VAL A 120 10.54 -16.79 21.91
N GLU A 121 11.81 -16.63 22.26
CA GLU A 121 12.27 -15.82 23.41
C GLU A 121 11.91 -14.33 23.29
N THR A 122 11.71 -13.84 22.08
CA THR A 122 11.34 -12.44 21.83
C THR A 122 9.83 -12.21 21.74
N GLY A 123 9.01 -13.21 22.03
CA GLY A 123 7.55 -13.13 21.89
C GLY A 123 7.05 -13.12 20.44
N GLY A 124 7.97 -13.20 19.48
CA GLY A 124 7.63 -13.14 18.06
C GLY A 124 7.34 -11.73 17.56
N GLY A 125 6.72 -11.64 16.39
CA GLY A 125 6.35 -10.38 15.75
C GLY A 125 6.00 -10.60 14.28
N VAL A 126 5.52 -9.57 13.63
CA VAL A 126 5.25 -9.57 12.19
C VAL A 126 6.49 -9.07 11.44
N ALA A 127 6.92 -9.81 10.44
CA ALA A 127 8.03 -9.40 9.57
C ALA A 127 7.52 -9.19 8.14
N VAL A 128 7.86 -8.04 7.56
CA VAL A 128 7.55 -7.73 6.15
C VAL A 128 8.84 -7.46 5.40
N LEU A 129 9.05 -8.14 4.29
CA LEU A 129 10.16 -7.93 3.37
C LEU A 129 9.69 -7.18 2.13
N ILE A 130 10.36 -6.09 1.80
CA ILE A 130 10.17 -5.35 0.55
C ILE A 130 11.50 -5.39 -0.22
N ARG A 131 11.50 -5.90 -1.46
CA ARG A 131 12.67 -5.91 -2.33
C ARG A 131 12.66 -4.69 -3.24
N ALA A 132 13.16 -3.56 -2.73
CA ALA A 132 13.06 -2.26 -3.39
C ALA A 132 13.71 -2.20 -4.77
N GLY A 133 14.83 -2.92 -4.99
CA GLY A 133 15.49 -2.98 -6.30
C GLY A 133 14.68 -3.68 -7.38
N MET A 134 13.74 -4.53 -6.99
CA MET A 134 12.82 -5.25 -7.88
C MET A 134 11.48 -4.53 -8.06
N CYS A 135 11.20 -3.52 -7.25
CA CYS A 135 9.97 -2.73 -7.36
C CYS A 135 10.06 -1.75 -8.53
N ASP A 136 8.98 -1.60 -9.28
CA ASP A 136 8.81 -0.56 -10.31
C ASP A 136 7.82 0.50 -9.82
N SER A 137 8.26 1.27 -8.83
CA SER A 137 7.43 2.28 -8.17
C SER A 137 6.94 3.36 -9.15
N SER A 138 7.76 3.76 -10.13
CA SER A 138 7.37 4.78 -11.11
C SER A 138 6.18 4.32 -11.95
N THR A 139 6.21 3.09 -12.45
CA THR A 139 5.11 2.52 -13.25
C THR A 139 3.89 2.22 -12.38
N MET A 140 4.07 1.82 -11.12
CA MET A 140 2.97 1.66 -10.16
C MET A 140 2.18 2.97 -10.01
N PHE A 141 2.86 4.10 -9.81
CA PHE A 141 2.20 5.40 -9.66
C PHE A 141 1.53 5.93 -10.92
N ASP A 142 1.81 5.36 -12.08
CA ASP A 142 1.04 5.63 -13.30
C ASP A 142 -0.32 4.88 -13.31
N ARG A 143 -0.48 3.84 -12.49
CA ARG A 143 -1.68 3.00 -12.41
C ARG A 143 -2.48 3.13 -11.12
N VAL A 144 -1.81 3.54 -10.05
CA VAL A 144 -2.40 3.64 -8.71
C VAL A 144 -2.54 5.12 -8.33
N THR A 145 -3.71 5.54 -7.89
CA THR A 145 -3.94 6.92 -7.45
C THR A 145 -3.32 7.19 -6.08
N GLN A 146 -3.16 8.46 -5.72
CA GLN A 146 -2.72 8.86 -4.38
C GLN A 146 -3.66 8.33 -3.28
N ALA A 147 -4.97 8.29 -3.56
CA ALA A 147 -5.95 7.74 -2.64
C ALA A 147 -5.80 6.21 -2.47
N ASP A 148 -5.56 5.49 -3.56
CA ASP A 148 -5.29 4.04 -3.49
C ASP A 148 -4.02 3.73 -2.70
N MET A 149 -2.96 4.52 -2.89
CA MET A 149 -1.72 4.38 -2.11
C MET A 149 -1.94 4.64 -0.63
N TRP A 150 -2.79 5.62 -0.30
CA TRP A 150 -3.17 5.90 1.06
C TRP A 150 -3.92 4.71 1.68
N ASP A 151 -4.90 4.17 0.97
CA ASP A 151 -5.68 3.00 1.41
C ASP A 151 -4.78 1.75 1.58
N MET A 152 -3.87 1.50 0.64
CA MET A 152 -2.92 0.39 0.72
C MET A 152 -1.96 0.53 1.92
N ASN A 153 -1.44 1.72 2.16
CA ASN A 153 -0.57 1.97 3.31
C ASN A 153 -1.31 1.81 4.64
N LEU A 154 -2.57 2.25 4.71
CA LEU A 154 -3.41 2.10 5.89
C LEU A 154 -3.75 0.63 6.13
N LEU A 155 -4.15 -0.09 5.08
CA LEU A 155 -4.43 -1.52 5.10
C LEU A 155 -3.24 -2.32 5.63
N GLN A 156 -2.03 -2.07 5.12
CA GLN A 156 -0.81 -2.76 5.56
C GLN A 156 -0.54 -2.55 7.06
N ARG A 157 -0.75 -1.32 7.55
CA ARG A 157 -0.54 -1.01 8.97
C ARG A 157 -1.61 -1.60 9.86
N GLU A 158 -2.88 -1.53 9.45
CA GLU A 158 -3.97 -2.11 10.22
C GLU A 158 -3.84 -3.63 10.29
N ALA A 159 -3.55 -4.31 9.18
CA ALA A 159 -3.32 -5.76 9.18
C ALA A 159 -2.16 -6.14 10.11
N SER A 160 -1.03 -5.42 10.04
CA SER A 160 0.10 -5.66 10.94
C SER A 160 -0.26 -5.37 12.41
N PHE A 161 -1.09 -4.36 12.68
CA PHE A 161 -1.54 -4.04 14.03
C PHE A 161 -2.44 -5.12 14.60
N GLN A 162 -3.43 -5.57 13.83
CA GLN A 162 -4.35 -6.64 14.24
C GLN A 162 -3.58 -7.92 14.59
N GLU A 163 -2.66 -8.32 13.74
CA GLU A 163 -1.82 -9.50 13.97
C GLU A 163 -0.89 -9.32 15.17
N CYS A 164 -0.20 -8.20 15.30
CA CYS A 164 0.65 -7.92 16.47
C CYS A 164 -0.17 -7.83 17.76
N ASP A 165 -1.39 -7.29 17.73
CA ASP A 165 -2.26 -7.24 18.89
C ASP A 165 -2.72 -8.62 19.31
N GLN A 166 -3.13 -9.45 18.35
CA GLN A 166 -3.48 -10.86 18.60
C GLN A 166 -2.31 -11.63 19.22
N LEU A 167 -1.14 -11.62 18.57
CA LEU A 167 0.07 -12.27 19.07
C LEU A 167 0.48 -11.77 20.46
N THR A 168 0.31 -10.48 20.74
CA THR A 168 0.58 -9.89 22.06
C THR A 168 -0.35 -10.49 23.12
N ARG A 169 -1.64 -10.62 22.82
CA ARG A 169 -2.63 -11.15 23.75
C ARG A 169 -2.47 -12.64 23.98
N GLU A 170 -2.11 -13.39 22.95
CA GLU A 170 -1.88 -14.85 23.03
C GLU A 170 -0.59 -15.20 23.78
N SER A 171 0.50 -14.48 23.48
CA SER A 171 1.81 -14.76 24.10
C SER A 171 2.01 -14.08 25.46
N GLY A 172 1.24 -13.04 25.79
CA GLY A 172 1.48 -12.18 26.95
C GLY A 172 2.75 -11.31 26.81
N MET A 173 3.35 -11.25 25.62
CA MET A 173 4.56 -10.48 25.31
C MET A 173 4.23 -9.40 24.27
N LEU A 174 4.79 -8.18 24.41
CA LEU A 174 4.54 -7.09 23.47
C LEU A 174 5.16 -7.38 22.10
N CYS A 175 4.35 -7.90 21.17
CA CYS A 175 4.73 -8.19 19.79
C CYS A 175 4.65 -6.95 18.91
N LYS A 176 5.59 -6.82 17.98
CA LYS A 176 5.73 -5.66 17.08
C LYS A 176 6.09 -6.08 15.67
N ASN A 177 5.94 -5.13 14.74
CA ASN A 177 6.29 -5.29 13.33
C ASN A 177 7.77 -4.89 13.10
N THR A 178 8.48 -5.70 12.32
CA THR A 178 9.80 -5.37 11.77
C THR A 178 9.72 -5.35 10.26
N MET A 179 10.15 -4.25 9.66
CA MET A 179 10.21 -4.12 8.21
C MET A 179 11.64 -4.32 7.72
N PHE A 180 11.81 -5.20 6.74
CA PHE A 180 13.06 -5.42 6.01
C PHE A 180 12.92 -4.82 4.62
N LEU A 181 13.78 -3.86 4.30
CA LEU A 181 13.85 -3.24 2.98
C LEU A 181 15.15 -3.70 2.29
N ASP A 182 15.04 -4.67 1.38
CA ASP A 182 16.18 -5.12 0.58
C ASP A 182 16.44 -4.12 -0.55
N MET A 183 17.61 -3.48 -0.49
CA MET A 183 18.06 -2.45 -1.43
C MET A 183 18.97 -3.00 -2.52
N ALA A 184 19.16 -4.32 -2.62
CA ALA A 184 19.92 -4.91 -3.72
C ALA A 184 19.35 -4.41 -5.06
N ASP A 185 20.26 -3.92 -5.93
CA ASP A 185 19.92 -3.36 -7.25
C ASP A 185 18.99 -2.13 -7.27
N ALA A 186 18.68 -1.54 -6.11
CA ALA A 186 17.84 -0.36 -6.03
C ALA A 186 18.52 0.87 -6.64
N LYS A 187 17.76 1.60 -7.46
CA LYS A 187 18.22 2.86 -8.09
C LYS A 187 17.70 4.04 -7.29
N LEU A 188 18.55 5.05 -7.07
CA LEU A 188 18.16 6.28 -6.38
C LEU A 188 16.96 6.95 -7.06
N SER A 189 16.91 6.98 -8.39
CA SER A 189 15.83 7.57 -9.18
C SER A 189 14.45 6.94 -8.89
N SER A 190 14.41 5.64 -8.59
CA SER A 190 13.16 4.95 -8.28
C SER A 190 12.60 5.31 -6.90
N MET A 191 13.43 5.88 -6.01
CA MET A 191 13.03 6.28 -4.66
C MET A 191 12.67 7.77 -4.53
N MET A 192 12.86 8.54 -5.60
CA MET A 192 12.66 10.00 -5.61
C MET A 192 11.28 10.42 -6.11
N ASP A 193 10.32 9.49 -6.27
CA ASP A 193 8.97 9.85 -6.68
C ASP A 193 8.25 10.66 -5.58
N SER A 194 7.87 11.88 -5.92
CA SER A 194 7.22 12.80 -4.97
C SER A 194 5.87 12.30 -4.47
N ARG A 195 5.15 11.49 -5.26
CA ARG A 195 3.86 10.89 -4.89
C ARG A 195 4.06 9.86 -3.78
N GLN A 196 5.11 9.05 -3.88
CA GLN A 196 5.49 8.08 -2.85
C GLN A 196 5.89 8.79 -1.55
N SER A 197 6.76 9.80 -1.65
CA SER A 197 7.23 10.56 -0.50
C SER A 197 6.07 11.23 0.25
N LYS A 198 5.11 11.79 -0.48
CA LYS A 198 3.90 12.39 0.08
C LYS A 198 3.06 11.35 0.83
N SER A 199 2.75 10.22 0.19
CA SER A 199 1.96 9.14 0.79
C SER A 199 2.60 8.60 2.07
N HIS A 200 3.92 8.39 2.06
CA HIS A 200 4.65 7.92 3.24
C HIS A 200 4.67 8.94 4.37
N SER A 201 4.82 10.23 4.05
CA SER A 201 4.81 11.31 5.06
C SER A 201 3.45 11.43 5.75
N GLU A 202 2.36 11.47 4.97
CA GLU A 202 1.00 11.52 5.49
C GLU A 202 0.70 10.30 6.39
N MET A 203 1.06 9.12 5.92
CA MET A 203 0.84 7.88 6.66
C MET A 203 1.70 7.79 7.93
N SER A 204 2.92 8.32 7.91
CA SER A 204 3.79 8.36 9.09
C SER A 204 3.18 9.21 10.21
N ALA A 205 2.57 10.35 9.87
CA ALA A 205 1.88 11.21 10.82
C ALA A 205 0.67 10.51 11.47
N ILE A 206 -0.11 9.76 10.67
CA ILE A 206 -1.23 8.95 11.16
C ILE A 206 -0.72 7.81 12.04
N ALA A 207 0.27 7.05 11.55
CA ALA A 207 0.77 5.86 12.23
C ALA A 207 1.31 6.17 13.64
N SER A 208 1.93 7.32 13.84
CA SER A 208 2.45 7.73 15.14
C SER A 208 1.35 7.89 16.21
N LYS A 209 0.12 8.23 15.78
CA LYS A 209 -1.02 8.45 16.68
C LYS A 209 -1.94 7.21 16.78
N VAL A 210 -2.16 6.49 15.68
CA VAL A 210 -3.12 5.35 15.64
C VAL A 210 -2.48 4.03 16.06
N TYR A 211 -1.20 3.84 15.75
CA TYR A 211 -0.49 2.57 15.96
C TYR A 211 0.72 2.70 16.89
N PRO A 212 0.53 3.17 18.13
CA PRO A 212 1.65 3.29 19.08
C PRO A 212 2.24 1.90 19.37
N GLN A 213 3.57 1.82 19.47
CA GLN A 213 4.32 0.60 19.68
C GLN A 213 4.18 -0.49 18.59
N LEU A 214 3.65 -0.15 17.40
CA LEU A 214 3.56 -1.13 16.31
C LEU A 214 4.94 -1.46 15.72
N MET A 215 5.75 -0.45 15.38
CA MET A 215 7.04 -0.69 14.75
C MET A 215 8.15 -0.95 15.77
N ASP A 216 8.82 -2.08 15.63
CA ASP A 216 10.04 -2.41 16.37
C ASP A 216 11.28 -1.86 15.64
N LYS A 217 11.60 -2.39 14.47
CA LYS A 217 12.73 -1.97 13.65
C LYS A 217 12.35 -1.78 12.17
N PHE A 218 13.14 -0.94 11.52
CA PHE A 218 13.19 -0.79 10.08
C PHE A 218 14.60 -1.10 9.61
N CYS A 219 14.81 -2.33 9.12
CA CYS A 219 16.10 -2.85 8.68
C CYS A 219 16.28 -2.61 7.18
N ILE A 220 17.24 -1.78 6.80
CA ILE A 220 17.62 -1.55 5.40
C ILE A 220 18.77 -2.50 5.09
N LEU A 221 18.52 -3.49 4.22
CA LEU A 221 19.44 -4.55 3.85
C LEU A 221 20.12 -4.21 2.53
N ASN A 222 21.37 -4.68 2.34
CA ASN A 222 22.16 -4.42 1.14
C ASN A 222 22.20 -2.93 0.80
N ALA A 223 22.34 -2.08 1.84
CA ALA A 223 22.27 -0.63 1.71
C ALA A 223 23.37 -0.11 0.78
N PRO A 224 23.04 0.55 -0.35
CA PRO A 224 24.01 1.12 -1.25
C PRO A 224 24.74 2.32 -0.59
N SER A 225 25.94 2.65 -1.08
CA SER A 225 26.78 3.71 -0.50
C SER A 225 26.11 5.08 -0.38
N TRP A 226 25.17 5.41 -1.30
CA TRP A 226 24.42 6.66 -1.25
C TRP A 226 23.34 6.70 -0.15
N MET A 227 22.98 5.54 0.44
CA MET A 227 21.93 5.48 1.47
C MET A 227 22.30 6.26 2.73
N GLY A 228 23.58 6.26 3.13
CA GLY A 228 24.03 7.05 4.28
C GLY A 228 23.75 8.55 4.14
N TRP A 229 23.97 9.10 2.94
CA TRP A 229 23.61 10.49 2.63
C TRP A 229 22.11 10.72 2.67
N LEU A 230 21.31 9.81 2.11
CA LEU A 230 19.85 9.90 2.11
C LEU A 230 19.31 9.86 3.54
N MET A 231 19.83 8.97 4.39
CA MET A 231 19.45 8.86 5.80
C MET A 231 19.81 10.13 6.59
N ALA A 232 20.98 10.74 6.31
CA ALA A 232 21.36 12.03 6.90
C ALA A 232 20.38 13.17 6.49
N LEU A 233 19.81 13.11 5.29
CA LEU A 233 18.77 14.03 4.86
C LEU A 233 17.44 13.77 5.60
N PHE A 234 16.99 12.52 5.68
CA PHE A 234 15.75 12.14 6.38
C PHE A 234 15.80 12.42 7.88
N SER A 235 16.95 12.28 8.53
CA SER A 235 17.11 12.55 9.95
C SER A 235 16.76 13.98 10.37
N LYS A 236 16.77 14.92 9.42
CA LYS A 236 16.36 16.32 9.67
C LYS A 236 14.84 16.48 9.84
N PHE A 237 14.07 15.54 9.35
CA PHE A 237 12.60 15.59 9.33
C PHE A 237 11.95 14.50 10.18
N ALA A 238 12.65 13.42 10.46
CA ALA A 238 12.17 12.34 11.30
C ALA A 238 12.46 12.60 12.78
N SER A 239 11.61 12.08 13.68
CA SER A 239 11.90 12.15 15.12
C SER A 239 13.14 11.32 15.45
N LYS A 240 13.91 11.74 16.48
CA LYS A 240 15.07 10.99 16.98
C LYS A 240 14.71 9.53 17.24
N ARG A 241 13.60 9.29 17.93
CA ARG A 241 13.08 7.96 18.25
C ARG A 241 12.78 7.11 17.00
N SER A 242 12.27 7.72 15.91
CA SER A 242 12.04 6.99 14.65
C SER A 242 13.35 6.60 14.00
N MET A 243 14.37 7.48 14.07
CA MET A 243 15.70 7.19 13.51
C MET A 243 16.44 6.09 14.28
N GLU A 244 16.28 6.00 15.58
CA GLU A 244 16.87 4.95 16.42
C GLU A 244 16.35 3.54 16.08
N LYS A 245 15.17 3.45 15.47
CA LYS A 245 14.61 2.18 14.98
C LYS A 245 15.15 1.77 13.61
N VAL A 246 15.81 2.67 12.89
CA VAL A 246 16.37 2.38 11.57
C VAL A 246 17.76 1.82 11.72
N GLU A 247 18.02 0.66 11.08
CA GLU A 247 19.30 0.03 11.06
C GLU A 247 19.75 -0.29 9.64
N LEU A 248 20.99 0.04 9.30
CA LEU A 248 21.55 -0.13 7.98
C LEU A 248 22.52 -1.31 7.97
N PHE A 249 22.29 -2.26 7.09
CA PHE A 249 23.17 -3.39 6.84
C PHE A 249 23.68 -3.34 5.40
N THR A 250 24.98 -3.16 5.22
CA THR A 250 25.60 -3.04 3.89
C THR A 250 25.75 -4.37 3.18
N SER A 251 25.57 -5.48 3.89
CA SER A 251 25.61 -6.84 3.36
C SER A 251 24.81 -7.81 4.23
N ASN A 252 24.53 -9.00 3.71
CA ASN A 252 23.95 -10.09 4.48
C ASN A 252 24.81 -10.50 5.67
N ASP A 253 26.15 -10.51 5.49
CA ASP A 253 27.07 -10.83 6.58
C ASP A 253 27.00 -9.81 7.71
N ALA A 254 26.83 -8.52 7.38
CA ALA A 254 26.65 -7.48 8.37
C ALA A 254 25.35 -7.69 9.19
N LEU A 255 24.25 -8.08 8.53
CA LEU A 255 23.00 -8.44 9.21
C LEU A 255 23.23 -9.59 10.19
N TRP A 256 23.74 -10.72 9.71
CA TRP A 256 23.87 -11.94 10.52
C TRP A 256 24.97 -11.89 11.57
N SER A 257 25.91 -10.95 11.45
CA SER A 257 26.93 -10.68 12.48
C SER A 257 26.44 -9.77 13.58
N SER A 258 25.32 -9.05 13.36
CA SER A 258 24.78 -8.12 14.36
C SER A 258 24.25 -8.85 15.60
N GLU A 259 24.44 -8.23 16.78
CA GLU A 259 23.93 -8.77 18.04
C GLU A 259 22.39 -8.81 18.06
N TRP A 260 21.75 -7.87 17.36
CA TRP A 260 20.31 -7.86 17.22
C TRP A 260 19.78 -9.08 16.45
N ALA A 261 20.36 -9.37 15.27
CA ALA A 261 19.94 -10.51 14.47
C ALA A 261 20.22 -11.84 15.16
N LYS A 262 21.41 -12.01 15.76
CA LYS A 262 21.77 -13.23 16.51
C LYS A 262 20.78 -13.56 17.62
N LYS A 263 20.25 -12.55 18.31
CA LYS A 263 19.32 -12.74 19.42
C LYS A 263 17.87 -12.89 18.98
N ARG A 264 17.51 -12.37 17.82
CA ARG A 264 16.11 -12.18 17.44
C ARG A 264 15.67 -12.92 16.20
N LEU A 265 16.57 -13.20 15.26
CA LEU A 265 16.21 -13.79 13.99
C LEU A 265 16.46 -15.29 13.93
N VAL A 266 15.54 -15.99 13.29
CA VAL A 266 15.65 -17.42 13.00
C VAL A 266 16.13 -17.59 11.56
N ARG A 267 17.43 -17.82 11.36
CA ARG A 267 18.07 -17.88 10.04
C ARG A 267 17.41 -18.88 9.08
N LYS A 268 16.98 -20.03 9.60
CA LYS A 268 16.29 -21.08 8.81
C LYS A 268 14.98 -20.63 8.18
N ASN A 269 14.38 -19.52 8.68
CA ASN A 269 13.12 -18.97 8.22
C ASN A 269 13.32 -17.70 7.35
N PHE A 270 14.58 -17.42 6.99
CA PHE A 270 14.90 -16.32 6.07
C PHE A 270 15.24 -16.83 4.67
N PRO A 271 14.91 -16.03 3.61
CA PRO A 271 15.27 -16.38 2.25
C PRO A 271 16.80 -16.48 2.04
N HIS A 272 17.22 -17.44 1.20
CA HIS A 272 18.65 -17.65 0.92
C HIS A 272 19.35 -16.42 0.34
N PHE A 273 18.66 -15.60 -0.47
CA PHE A 273 19.24 -14.38 -1.05
C PHE A 273 19.51 -13.28 0.00
N LEU A 274 18.99 -13.41 1.21
CA LEU A 274 19.31 -12.60 2.38
C LEU A 274 20.26 -13.32 3.35
N GLY A 275 20.93 -14.40 2.92
CA GLY A 275 21.82 -15.19 3.75
C GLY A 275 21.11 -16.13 4.71
N GLY A 276 19.81 -16.38 4.53
CA GLY A 276 19.03 -17.38 5.25
C GLY A 276 19.12 -18.77 4.65
N GLU A 277 18.28 -19.68 5.12
CA GLU A 277 18.30 -21.10 4.77
C GLU A 277 17.09 -21.56 3.96
N ILE A 278 16.07 -20.70 3.73
CA ILE A 278 14.96 -21.04 2.84
C ILE A 278 15.50 -21.11 1.40
N PRO A 279 15.46 -22.29 0.77
CA PRO A 279 16.01 -22.47 -0.56
C PRO A 279 15.10 -21.83 -1.63
N PRO A 280 15.64 -21.53 -2.84
CA PRO A 280 14.94 -20.81 -3.91
C PRO A 280 13.58 -21.39 -4.28
N GLU A 281 13.45 -22.71 -4.31
CA GLU A 281 12.23 -23.42 -4.70
C GLU A 281 11.09 -23.32 -3.67
N LYS A 282 11.40 -22.86 -2.44
CA LYS A 282 10.41 -22.63 -1.37
C LYS A 282 10.07 -21.17 -1.18
N ILE A 283 10.68 -20.28 -1.96
CA ILE A 283 10.40 -18.85 -1.91
C ILE A 283 9.23 -18.54 -2.84
N SER A 284 8.27 -17.76 -2.35
CA SER A 284 7.11 -17.36 -3.15
C SER A 284 7.53 -16.62 -4.43
N ASP A 285 6.78 -16.81 -5.50
CA ASP A 285 7.04 -16.15 -6.79
C ASP A 285 6.99 -14.62 -6.67
N SER A 286 6.21 -14.09 -5.73
CA SER A 286 6.19 -12.65 -5.44
C SER A 286 7.58 -12.16 -5.00
N LEU A 287 8.25 -12.86 -4.10
CA LEU A 287 9.60 -12.49 -3.63
C LEU A 287 10.70 -12.74 -4.68
N THR A 288 10.51 -13.68 -5.59
CA THR A 288 11.48 -13.92 -6.68
C THR A 288 11.35 -12.94 -7.84
N GLY A 289 10.27 -12.13 -7.85
CA GLY A 289 9.98 -11.20 -8.94
C GLY A 289 9.54 -11.85 -10.24
N LYS A 290 9.27 -13.15 -10.26
CA LYS A 290 8.83 -13.87 -11.46
C LYS A 290 7.46 -13.40 -11.97
N LEU A 291 6.60 -12.92 -11.07
CA LEU A 291 5.27 -12.40 -11.40
C LEU A 291 5.28 -10.97 -11.95
N LEU A 292 6.41 -10.26 -11.85
CA LEU A 292 6.54 -8.89 -12.33
C LEU A 292 6.75 -8.87 -13.84
N GLN A 293 5.68 -9.02 -14.62
CA GLN A 293 5.70 -8.70 -16.04
C GLN A 293 5.65 -7.18 -16.18
N LYS A 294 6.83 -6.58 -16.36
CA LYS A 294 6.97 -5.15 -16.69
C LYS A 294 6.63 -4.93 -18.17
N SER A 295 5.37 -5.08 -18.53
CA SER A 295 4.92 -4.63 -19.85
C SER A 295 4.93 -3.11 -19.85
N PRO A 296 5.65 -2.47 -20.78
CA PRO A 296 5.64 -1.03 -20.89
C PRO A 296 4.21 -0.54 -21.09
N ILE A 297 3.82 0.45 -20.30
CA ILE A 297 2.53 1.12 -20.50
C ILE A 297 2.66 1.94 -21.76
N PRO A 298 1.77 1.78 -22.76
CA PRO A 298 1.77 2.62 -23.93
C PRO A 298 1.75 4.10 -23.55
N GLU A 299 2.54 4.90 -24.27
CA GLU A 299 2.55 6.35 -24.09
C GLU A 299 2.46 7.07 -25.42
N VAL A 300 1.87 8.24 -25.39
CA VAL A 300 1.79 9.15 -26.52
C VAL A 300 2.13 10.58 -26.10
N THR A 301 2.89 11.28 -26.95
CA THR A 301 3.21 12.69 -26.72
C THR A 301 2.38 13.56 -27.64
N ILE A 302 1.48 14.35 -27.07
CA ILE A 302 0.57 15.26 -27.78
C ILE A 302 1.18 16.65 -27.80
N SER A 303 1.46 17.16 -29.03
CA SER A 303 2.03 18.48 -29.21
C SER A 303 1.09 19.60 -28.71
N ALA A 304 1.65 20.78 -28.48
CA ALA A 304 0.83 21.96 -28.20
C ALA A 304 -0.15 22.23 -29.36
N ARG A 305 -1.37 22.62 -29.02
CA ARG A 305 -2.46 22.91 -29.96
C ARG A 305 -2.91 21.73 -30.81
N SER A 306 -2.61 20.50 -30.42
CA SER A 306 -3.01 19.30 -31.14
C SER A 306 -3.87 18.37 -30.28
N LYS A 307 -4.47 17.40 -30.97
CA LYS A 307 -5.23 16.29 -30.37
C LYS A 307 -4.63 14.99 -30.84
N GLU A 308 -4.83 13.94 -30.02
CA GLU A 308 -4.48 12.56 -30.34
C GLU A 308 -5.70 11.69 -30.12
N MET A 309 -5.92 10.72 -31.01
CA MET A 309 -7.05 9.81 -30.95
C MET A 309 -6.57 8.37 -30.94
N ILE A 310 -7.17 7.56 -30.05
CA ILE A 310 -6.90 6.14 -29.94
C ILE A 310 -8.21 5.39 -30.10
N ASP A 311 -8.25 4.46 -31.03
CA ASP A 311 -9.43 3.67 -31.33
C ASP A 311 -9.27 2.25 -30.77
N ILE A 312 -10.26 1.81 -29.98
CA ILE A 312 -10.38 0.48 -29.40
C ILE A 312 -11.48 -0.25 -30.16
N VAL A 313 -11.14 -1.31 -30.90
CA VAL A 313 -12.08 -2.01 -31.77
C VAL A 313 -13.02 -2.88 -30.96
N ILE A 314 -14.33 -2.68 -31.13
CA ILE A 314 -15.40 -3.55 -30.67
C ILE A 314 -15.78 -4.47 -31.82
N PRO A 315 -15.43 -5.77 -31.79
CA PRO A 315 -15.44 -6.60 -32.99
C PRO A 315 -16.82 -7.05 -33.43
N VAL A 316 -17.76 -7.18 -32.50
CA VAL A 316 -19.09 -7.76 -32.76
C VAL A 316 -20.14 -7.18 -31.81
N LYS A 317 -21.41 -7.40 -32.15
CA LYS A 317 -22.54 -7.14 -31.26
C LYS A 317 -22.37 -7.85 -29.92
N GLY A 318 -22.65 -7.16 -28.81
CA GLY A 318 -22.58 -7.71 -27.46
C GLY A 318 -22.45 -6.67 -26.38
N LYS A 319 -22.43 -7.13 -25.13
CA LYS A 319 -22.13 -6.29 -23.98
C LYS A 319 -20.63 -6.34 -23.68
N TRP A 320 -19.98 -5.20 -23.77
CA TRP A 320 -18.56 -5.04 -23.59
C TRP A 320 -18.24 -4.12 -22.43
N THR A 321 -17.09 -4.34 -21.81
CA THR A 321 -16.50 -3.40 -20.87
C THR A 321 -15.10 -2.98 -21.35
N VAL A 322 -14.77 -1.72 -21.16
CA VAL A 322 -13.41 -1.19 -21.34
C VAL A 322 -12.94 -0.65 -20.02
N ASP A 323 -12.02 -1.34 -19.40
CA ASP A 323 -11.31 -0.84 -18.23
C ASP A 323 -10.22 0.11 -18.68
N TYR A 324 -10.19 1.32 -18.12
CA TYR A 324 -9.23 2.32 -18.55
C TYR A 324 -8.41 2.89 -17.41
N ILE A 325 -7.16 3.18 -17.73
CA ILE A 325 -6.24 3.95 -16.88
C ILE A 325 -5.57 4.98 -17.79
N VAL A 326 -5.63 6.26 -17.40
CA VAL A 326 -5.02 7.38 -18.12
C VAL A 326 -4.25 8.24 -17.14
N ALA A 327 -2.93 8.35 -17.31
CA ALA A 327 -2.04 9.17 -16.49
C ALA A 327 -1.34 10.20 -17.37
N VAL A 328 -1.27 11.45 -16.91
CA VAL A 328 -0.47 12.49 -17.57
C VAL A 328 0.78 12.78 -16.74
N LEU A 329 1.95 12.85 -17.37
CA LEU A 329 3.23 12.97 -16.67
C LEU A 329 3.47 14.35 -16.05
N ALA A 330 2.83 15.41 -16.60
CA ALA A 330 2.98 16.77 -16.08
C ALA A 330 1.74 17.62 -16.35
N ARG A 331 1.31 18.38 -15.34
CA ARG A 331 0.17 19.33 -15.42
C ARG A 331 -1.15 18.61 -15.64
N GLY A 332 -1.77 18.75 -16.83
CA GLY A 332 -3.04 18.09 -17.15
C GLY A 332 -3.31 18.05 -18.65
N ILE A 333 -4.26 17.20 -19.05
CA ILE A 333 -4.76 17.07 -20.43
C ILE A 333 -6.27 16.89 -20.39
N GLU A 334 -6.99 17.37 -21.41
CA GLU A 334 -8.39 17.03 -21.57
C GLU A 334 -8.54 15.64 -22.20
N PHE A 335 -9.51 14.89 -21.71
CA PHE A 335 -9.72 13.50 -22.05
C PHE A 335 -11.20 13.22 -22.17
N SER A 336 -11.63 12.64 -23.29
CA SER A 336 -12.99 12.18 -23.55
C SER A 336 -13.01 10.82 -24.22
N ALA A 337 -14.15 10.13 -24.19
CA ALA A 337 -14.34 8.84 -24.87
C ALA A 337 -15.76 8.67 -25.38
N ARG A 338 -15.92 8.10 -26.58
CA ARG A 338 -17.21 7.80 -27.20
C ARG A 338 -17.18 6.49 -27.99
N PHE A 339 -18.27 5.76 -27.99
CA PHE A 339 -18.46 4.60 -28.87
C PHE A 339 -19.05 5.07 -30.20
N LEU A 340 -18.45 4.63 -31.29
CA LEU A 340 -18.84 4.92 -32.67
C LEU A 340 -19.17 3.58 -33.39
N PRO A 341 -20.42 3.27 -33.70
CA PRO A 341 -20.76 2.12 -34.54
C PRO A 341 -20.21 2.25 -35.95
N ASP A 342 -19.85 1.16 -36.63
CA ASP A 342 -19.24 1.15 -37.96
C ASP A 342 -20.13 1.83 -39.04
N ASN A 343 -21.44 1.87 -38.82
CA ASN A 343 -22.40 2.53 -39.76
C ASN A 343 -22.55 4.02 -39.53
N SER A 344 -21.81 4.65 -38.60
CA SER A 344 -21.86 6.07 -38.33
C SER A 344 -20.85 6.81 -39.23
N SER A 345 -21.31 7.70 -40.14
CA SER A 345 -20.42 8.55 -40.90
C SER A 345 -19.82 9.66 -40.01
N ASP A 346 -18.51 9.75 -39.95
CA ASP A 346 -17.72 10.73 -39.17
C ASP A 346 -17.84 12.19 -39.66
N SER A 347 -18.72 12.45 -40.66
CA SER A 347 -18.72 13.72 -41.43
C SER A 347 -19.62 14.83 -40.89
N ASP A 348 -20.32 14.62 -39.74
CA ASP A 348 -21.26 15.62 -39.24
C ASP A 348 -21.00 16.00 -37.77
N SER A 349 -20.26 17.09 -37.57
CA SER A 349 -19.89 17.62 -36.24
C SER A 349 -21.08 18.28 -35.48
N SER A 350 -22.29 18.25 -36.03
CA SER A 350 -23.45 18.98 -35.50
C SER A 350 -24.70 18.15 -35.22
N ARG A 351 -24.69 16.82 -35.49
CA ARG A 351 -25.80 15.93 -35.16
C ARG A 351 -25.31 14.69 -34.44
N VAL A 352 -25.98 14.33 -33.37
CA VAL A 352 -25.83 13.02 -32.73
C VAL A 352 -26.14 11.96 -33.79
N ALA A 353 -25.10 11.43 -34.44
CA ALA A 353 -25.26 10.33 -35.40
C ALA A 353 -25.93 9.15 -34.66
N ALA A 354 -26.92 8.54 -35.30
CA ALA A 354 -27.70 7.48 -34.70
C ALA A 354 -26.77 6.36 -34.16
N GLY A 355 -26.79 6.13 -32.86
CA GLY A 355 -26.01 5.09 -32.22
C GLY A 355 -24.69 5.51 -31.57
N VAL A 356 -24.24 6.75 -31.68
CA VAL A 356 -23.06 7.24 -30.95
C VAL A 356 -23.40 7.34 -29.44
N VAL A 357 -22.59 6.72 -28.62
CA VAL A 357 -22.76 6.73 -27.15
C VAL A 357 -21.56 7.46 -26.52
N MET A 358 -21.84 8.56 -25.80
CA MET A 358 -20.84 9.22 -24.99
C MET A 358 -20.55 8.37 -23.75
N LEU A 359 -19.30 7.95 -23.62
CA LEU A 359 -18.82 7.12 -22.49
C LEU A 359 -18.19 7.99 -21.41
N ARG A 360 -17.55 9.07 -21.81
CA ARG A 360 -16.95 10.07 -20.92
C ARG A 360 -17.01 11.45 -21.58
N GLU A 361 -17.63 12.39 -20.89
CA GLU A 361 -17.56 13.80 -21.24
C GLU A 361 -16.13 14.34 -21.13
N SER A 362 -15.81 15.37 -21.92
CA SER A 362 -14.50 16.01 -21.85
C SER A 362 -14.24 16.56 -20.45
N GLY A 363 -13.13 16.15 -19.87
CA GLY A 363 -12.72 16.57 -18.54
C GLY A 363 -11.21 16.48 -18.37
N LYS A 364 -10.65 17.37 -17.55
CA LYS A 364 -9.21 17.46 -17.35
C LYS A 364 -8.72 16.36 -16.42
N VAL A 365 -7.68 15.63 -16.85
CA VAL A 365 -6.87 14.74 -16.02
C VAL A 365 -5.61 15.50 -15.63
N LYS A 366 -5.32 15.61 -14.34
CA LYS A 366 -4.18 16.35 -13.82
C LYS A 366 -3.15 15.42 -13.19
N ALA A 367 -1.87 15.71 -13.42
CA ALA A 367 -0.78 14.90 -12.90
C ALA A 367 -0.76 14.83 -11.35
N GLU A 368 -1.12 15.91 -10.68
CA GLU A 368 -1.18 16.01 -9.23
C GLU A 368 -2.33 15.21 -8.59
N GLU A 369 -3.38 14.88 -9.37
CA GLU A 369 -4.52 14.09 -8.90
C GLU A 369 -4.30 12.58 -9.10
N GLY A 370 -3.23 12.20 -9.81
CA GLY A 370 -2.94 10.83 -10.19
C GLY A 370 -3.71 10.38 -11.44
N PRO A 371 -3.67 9.08 -11.79
CA PRO A 371 -4.32 8.55 -12.97
C PRO A 371 -5.85 8.60 -12.85
N ALA A 372 -6.51 8.97 -13.96
CA ALA A 372 -7.94 8.72 -14.12
C ALA A 372 -8.15 7.24 -14.44
N LYS A 373 -9.06 6.58 -13.74
CA LYS A 373 -9.39 5.18 -13.96
C LYS A 373 -10.90 4.94 -13.85
N GLY A 374 -11.37 3.87 -14.47
CA GLY A 374 -12.76 3.45 -14.43
C GLY A 374 -13.07 2.38 -15.46
N THR A 375 -14.35 2.06 -15.59
CA THR A 375 -14.87 1.07 -16.53
C THR A 375 -16.00 1.71 -17.34
N TRP A 376 -15.94 1.62 -18.66
CA TRP A 376 -17.07 1.93 -19.54
C TRP A 376 -17.81 0.65 -19.90
N THR A 377 -19.15 0.68 -19.84
CA THR A 377 -20.00 -0.41 -20.32
C THR A 377 -20.65 -0.02 -21.62
N ILE A 378 -20.60 -0.90 -22.62
CA ILE A 378 -21.04 -0.65 -23.99
C ILE A 378 -22.02 -1.80 -24.36
N ASP A 379 -23.26 -1.46 -24.72
CA ASP A 379 -24.21 -2.38 -25.33
C ASP A 379 -24.18 -2.19 -26.85
N ALA A 380 -23.19 -2.83 -27.49
CA ALA A 380 -22.96 -2.68 -28.92
C ALA A 380 -23.97 -3.49 -29.74
N GLN A 381 -24.72 -2.83 -30.62
CA GLN A 381 -25.67 -3.48 -31.53
C GLN A 381 -25.00 -4.08 -32.78
N GLY A 382 -23.72 -3.79 -32.98
CA GLY A 382 -22.86 -4.27 -34.04
C GLY A 382 -21.40 -4.02 -33.71
N SER A 383 -20.51 -4.16 -34.69
CA SER A 383 -19.11 -3.72 -34.61
C SER A 383 -19.00 -2.20 -34.57
N GLY A 384 -17.87 -1.70 -34.07
CA GLY A 384 -17.58 -0.27 -33.93
C GLY A 384 -16.26 -0.01 -33.25
N VAL A 385 -16.01 1.24 -32.88
CA VAL A 385 -14.81 1.64 -32.14
C VAL A 385 -15.16 2.49 -30.95
N VAL A 386 -14.43 2.30 -29.85
CA VAL A 386 -14.38 3.29 -28.77
C VAL A 386 -13.26 4.24 -29.09
N ARG A 387 -13.59 5.46 -29.45
CA ARG A 387 -12.64 6.53 -29.72
C ARG A 387 -12.35 7.29 -28.44
N VAL A 388 -11.10 7.27 -28.05
CA VAL A 388 -10.55 8.06 -26.95
C VAL A 388 -9.83 9.25 -27.54
N GLU A 389 -10.16 10.47 -27.08
CA GLU A 389 -9.54 11.71 -27.53
C GLU A 389 -8.77 12.36 -26.38
N PHE A 390 -7.49 12.64 -26.59
CA PHE A 390 -6.66 13.47 -25.74
C PHE A 390 -6.46 14.83 -26.40
N ASP A 391 -6.94 15.91 -25.75
CA ASP A 391 -6.89 17.25 -26.27
C ASP A 391 -5.91 18.14 -25.52
N ASN A 392 -4.86 18.60 -26.23
CA ASN A 392 -3.89 19.58 -25.76
C ASN A 392 -4.07 20.95 -26.49
N GLY A 393 -5.24 21.20 -27.07
CA GLY A 393 -5.54 22.40 -27.84
C GLY A 393 -5.39 23.71 -27.08
N TYR A 394 -5.61 23.68 -25.76
CA TYR A 394 -5.45 24.84 -24.89
C TYR A 394 -3.99 25.18 -24.54
N SER A 395 -3.04 24.28 -24.79
CA SER A 395 -1.62 24.53 -24.51
C SER A 395 -0.95 25.24 -25.68
N MET A 396 -0.36 26.40 -25.43
CA MET A 396 0.24 27.21 -26.51
C MET A 396 1.66 26.75 -26.88
N LEU A 397 2.43 26.19 -25.95
CA LEU A 397 3.87 26.00 -26.15
C LEU A 397 4.38 24.62 -25.66
N ARG A 398 3.56 23.83 -24.98
CA ARG A 398 4.06 22.62 -24.29
C ARG A 398 3.35 21.36 -24.74
N SER A 399 4.12 20.38 -25.16
CA SER A 399 3.64 19.01 -25.35
C SER A 399 3.25 18.37 -24.03
N LYS A 400 2.41 17.34 -24.09
CA LYS A 400 1.98 16.51 -22.96
C LYS A 400 2.24 15.06 -23.28
N THR A 401 2.83 14.33 -22.34
CA THR A 401 2.96 12.88 -22.46
C THR A 401 1.90 12.22 -21.61
N VAL A 402 1.13 11.34 -22.23
CA VAL A 402 0.05 10.57 -21.62
C VAL A 402 0.42 9.10 -21.67
N LYS A 403 0.37 8.43 -20.53
CA LYS A 403 0.41 6.96 -20.43
C LYS A 403 -1.00 6.43 -20.29
N TYR A 404 -1.32 5.33 -20.97
CA TYR A 404 -2.68 4.79 -20.97
C TYR A 404 -2.71 3.27 -21.06
N SER A 405 -3.78 2.67 -20.53
CA SER A 405 -4.15 1.27 -20.76
C SER A 405 -5.65 1.19 -20.98
N PHE A 406 -6.05 0.41 -21.97
CA PHE A 406 -7.44 0.12 -22.27
C PHE A 406 -7.59 -1.39 -22.45
N ASP A 407 -8.28 -2.03 -21.50
CA ASP A 407 -8.47 -3.49 -21.48
C ASP A 407 -9.93 -3.81 -21.85
N LEU A 408 -10.12 -4.40 -23.03
CA LEU A 408 -11.43 -4.78 -23.55
C LEU A 408 -11.82 -6.16 -23.06
N ASN A 409 -12.99 -6.28 -22.43
CA ASN A 409 -13.55 -7.53 -21.93
C ASN A 409 -14.99 -7.71 -22.36
N THR A 410 -15.47 -8.95 -22.50
CA THR A 410 -16.88 -9.26 -22.68
C THR A 410 -17.52 -9.54 -21.31
N LEU A 411 -18.74 -9.03 -21.09
CA LEU A 411 -19.48 -9.35 -19.86
C LEU A 411 -19.78 -10.86 -19.70
N ASP A 412 -19.93 -11.57 -20.80
CA ASP A 412 -20.11 -13.02 -20.79
C ASP A 412 -18.88 -13.77 -20.26
N ARG A 413 -17.66 -13.27 -20.54
CA ARG A 413 -16.42 -13.82 -20.01
C ARG A 413 -16.26 -13.53 -18.52
N ILE A 414 -16.61 -12.33 -18.06
CA ILE A 414 -16.59 -11.98 -16.64
C ILE A 414 -17.56 -12.88 -15.87
N ALA A 415 -18.76 -13.14 -16.42
CA ALA A 415 -19.72 -14.04 -15.80
C ALA A 415 -19.20 -15.50 -15.75
N ALA A 416 -18.49 -15.96 -16.80
CA ALA A 416 -17.87 -17.27 -16.83
C ALA A 416 -16.72 -17.42 -15.82
N ASP A 417 -15.88 -16.40 -15.67
CA ASP A 417 -14.77 -16.37 -14.70
C ASP A 417 -15.30 -16.32 -13.25
N VAL A 418 -16.40 -15.62 -12.99
CA VAL A 418 -17.08 -15.61 -11.68
C VAL A 418 -17.70 -16.98 -11.37
N VAL A 419 -18.33 -17.64 -12.37
CA VAL A 419 -18.91 -18.97 -12.21
C VAL A 419 -17.83 -20.04 -12.02
N ALA A 420 -16.69 -19.93 -12.71
CA ALA A 420 -15.55 -20.83 -12.54
C ALA A 420 -14.92 -20.67 -11.14
N GLY A 421 -14.75 -19.45 -10.65
CA GLY A 421 -14.24 -19.18 -9.30
C GLY A 421 -15.18 -19.68 -8.18
N VAL A 422 -16.50 -19.70 -8.43
CA VAL A 422 -17.48 -20.27 -7.48
C VAL A 422 -17.50 -21.81 -7.56
N ALA A 423 -17.18 -22.41 -8.72
CA ALA A 423 -17.11 -23.86 -8.87
C ALA A 423 -15.88 -24.47 -8.16
N ASP A 424 -14.75 -23.77 -8.14
CA ASP A 424 -13.54 -24.21 -7.43
C ASP A 424 -13.68 -24.17 -5.88
N VAL A 425 -14.60 -23.36 -5.36
CA VAL A 425 -14.89 -23.30 -3.92
C VAL A 425 -15.78 -24.46 -3.47
N ASN A 426 -16.51 -25.13 -4.36
CA ASN A 426 -17.43 -26.21 -4.02
C ASN A 426 -16.87 -27.64 -4.15
N VAL A 427 -15.57 -27.82 -4.45
CA VAL A 427 -14.93 -29.14 -4.62
C VAL A 427 -14.01 -29.54 -3.45
N SER A 428 -13.98 -28.78 -2.36
CA SER A 428 -13.26 -29.17 -1.14
C SER A 428 -14.21 -29.13 0.07
N VAL A 429 -15.02 -30.19 0.20
CA VAL A 429 -15.65 -30.64 1.45
C VAL A 429 -15.20 -32.06 1.72
#